data_097db51527afa61620dcb01fd882c74e
#
_entry.id   097db51527afa61620dcb01fd882c74e
#
_cell.length_a   1.000
_cell.length_b   1.000
_cell.length_c   1.000
_cell.angle_alpha   90.00
_cell.angle_beta   90.00
_cell.angle_gamma   90.00
#
_symmetry.space_group_name_H-M   'P 1'
#
loop_
_entity.id
_entity.type
_entity.pdbx_description
1 polymer ?
#
loop_
_entity_poly.entity_id
_entity_poly.type
_entity_poly.pdbx_seq_one_letter_code
_entity_poly.pdbx_strand_id
1 'polypeptide(L)'
;TKNHDDNISYKIGMMYLNGKGTDIDLEYAEKYLLLSADSNNYKAQYMLGKLYQSDSNKDLQKAEKVLIKGAENAQDKTGLCEYSLGKLYLSQERYDKAASYLERSVAKDNYYAAYTLGKLYQEQFNDNALAEKHLMHAAEHKDDVMGIAAYRLGKLYLSFQDKRKALQYFIKAADKDNTYGMYAAGKILLDSR
;
A
#
# COMPACT_ATOMS: atom_id res chain seq x y z
N THR A 1 14.80 -29.50 0.10
CA THR A 1 15.60 -29.02 -1.06
C THR A 1 14.81 -27.98 -1.86
N LYS A 2 13.52 -28.22 -2.22
CA LYS A 2 12.74 -27.32 -3.08
C LYS A 2 12.63 -25.88 -2.53
N ASN A 3 12.33 -25.70 -1.23
CA ASN A 3 12.23 -24.37 -0.60
C ASN A 3 13.56 -23.59 -0.53
N HIS A 4 14.70 -24.27 -0.65
CA HIS A 4 16.02 -23.61 -0.63
C HIS A 4 16.32 -23.00 -2.00
N ASP A 5 16.05 -23.71 -3.07
CA ASP A 5 16.30 -23.26 -4.44
C ASP A 5 15.39 -22.09 -4.83
N ASP A 6 14.13 -22.09 -4.34
CA ASP A 6 13.15 -21.03 -4.58
C ASP A 6 13.56 -19.70 -3.97
N ASN A 7 14.17 -19.74 -2.78
CA ASN A 7 14.68 -18.55 -2.08
C ASN A 7 15.96 -18.02 -2.73
N ILE A 8 16.80 -18.91 -3.28
CA ILE A 8 17.99 -18.53 -4.04
C ILE A 8 17.58 -17.81 -5.32
N SER A 9 16.67 -18.37 -6.11
CA SER A 9 16.18 -17.74 -7.34
C SER A 9 15.56 -16.37 -7.07
N TYR A 10 14.77 -16.21 -5.98
CA TYR A 10 14.25 -14.92 -5.56
C TYR A 10 15.38 -13.91 -5.28
N LYS A 11 16.40 -14.31 -4.53
CA LYS A 11 17.54 -13.43 -4.19
C LYS A 11 18.31 -13.01 -5.44
N ILE A 12 18.56 -13.94 -6.35
CA ILE A 12 19.25 -13.63 -7.63
C ILE A 12 18.41 -12.65 -8.45
N GLY A 13 17.09 -12.89 -8.58
CA GLY A 13 16.19 -11.97 -9.26
C GLY A 13 16.22 -10.56 -8.66
N MET A 14 16.25 -10.46 -7.32
CA MET A 14 16.38 -9.19 -6.62
C MET A 14 17.75 -8.52 -6.80
N MET A 15 18.83 -9.29 -6.96
CA MET A 15 20.16 -8.73 -7.27
C MET A 15 20.16 -8.05 -8.63
N TYR A 16 19.65 -8.70 -9.68
CA TYR A 16 19.52 -8.10 -11.00
C TYR A 16 18.55 -6.92 -11.05
N LEU A 17 17.45 -7.00 -10.28
CA LEU A 17 16.47 -5.92 -10.21
C LEU A 17 17.04 -4.62 -9.61
N ASN A 18 17.92 -4.76 -8.61
CA ASN A 18 18.43 -3.64 -7.84
C ASN A 18 19.90 -3.27 -8.17
N GLY A 19 20.58 -4.02 -9.03
CA GLY A 19 22.00 -3.81 -9.33
C GLY A 19 22.90 -4.12 -8.14
N LYS A 20 22.50 -5.03 -7.24
CA LYS A 20 23.26 -5.33 -6.03
C LYS A 20 24.22 -6.51 -6.27
N GLY A 21 25.49 -6.21 -6.49
CA GLY A 21 26.52 -7.20 -6.82
C GLY A 21 26.56 -7.60 -8.31
N THR A 22 25.79 -6.93 -9.15
CA THR A 22 25.75 -7.06 -10.60
C THR A 22 25.16 -5.78 -11.18
N ASP A 23 25.23 -5.60 -12.49
CA ASP A 23 24.48 -4.53 -13.17
C ASP A 23 22.97 -4.81 -13.12
N ILE A 24 22.17 -3.74 -13.24
CA ILE A 24 20.72 -3.87 -13.36
C ILE A 24 20.39 -4.54 -14.70
N ASP A 25 19.66 -5.66 -14.63
CA ASP A 25 19.19 -6.39 -15.79
C ASP A 25 17.77 -6.91 -15.55
N LEU A 26 16.80 -6.25 -16.17
CA LEU A 26 15.38 -6.57 -15.96
C LEU A 26 14.96 -7.90 -16.58
N GLU A 27 15.64 -8.37 -17.64
CA GLU A 27 15.35 -9.66 -18.27
C GLU A 27 15.81 -10.80 -17.37
N TYR A 28 17.03 -10.72 -16.82
CA TYR A 28 17.50 -11.69 -15.82
C TYR A 28 16.70 -11.60 -14.52
N ALA A 29 16.32 -10.40 -14.08
CA ALA A 29 15.45 -10.23 -12.92
C ALA A 29 14.12 -10.96 -13.12
N GLU A 30 13.44 -10.71 -14.26
CA GLU A 30 12.17 -11.40 -14.60
C GLU A 30 12.35 -12.90 -14.62
N LYS A 31 13.37 -13.40 -15.31
CA LYS A 31 13.66 -14.85 -15.42
C LYS A 31 13.78 -15.53 -14.06
N TYR A 32 14.60 -14.99 -13.16
CA TYR A 32 14.82 -15.59 -11.84
C TYR A 32 13.63 -15.41 -10.89
N LEU A 33 12.91 -14.29 -10.99
CA LEU A 33 11.68 -14.08 -10.23
C LEU A 33 10.57 -15.05 -10.71
N LEU A 34 10.47 -15.34 -12.01
CA LEU A 34 9.53 -16.34 -12.54
C LEU A 34 9.82 -17.72 -11.99
N LEU A 35 11.07 -18.17 -11.99
CA LEU A 35 11.47 -19.46 -11.41
C LEU A 35 11.03 -19.58 -9.94
N SER A 36 11.21 -18.51 -9.16
CA SER A 36 10.79 -18.49 -7.77
C SER A 36 9.26 -18.41 -7.62
N ALA A 37 8.57 -17.64 -8.45
CA ALA A 37 7.11 -17.52 -8.43
C ALA A 37 6.39 -18.81 -8.82
N ASP A 38 6.96 -19.60 -9.74
CA ASP A 38 6.45 -20.91 -10.14
C ASP A 38 6.55 -21.95 -9.02
N SER A 39 7.54 -21.78 -8.14
CA SER A 39 7.65 -22.55 -6.90
C SER A 39 6.76 -22.02 -5.77
N ASN A 40 5.79 -21.17 -6.08
CA ASN A 40 4.81 -20.61 -5.17
C ASN A 40 5.38 -19.62 -4.12
N ASN A 41 6.47 -18.91 -4.45
CA ASN A 41 7.00 -17.85 -3.60
C ASN A 41 6.20 -16.56 -3.80
N TYR A 42 5.36 -16.18 -2.80
CA TYR A 42 4.53 -14.98 -2.90
C TYR A 42 5.34 -13.68 -3.02
N LYS A 43 6.56 -13.63 -2.45
CA LYS A 43 7.42 -12.45 -2.56
C LYS A 43 7.89 -12.24 -4.01
N ALA A 44 8.19 -13.33 -4.71
CA ALA A 44 8.52 -13.28 -6.13
C ALA A 44 7.29 -12.89 -6.97
N GLN A 45 6.11 -13.42 -6.66
CA GLN A 45 4.85 -13.05 -7.30
C GLN A 45 4.54 -11.55 -7.12
N TYR A 46 4.74 -11.02 -5.92
CA TYR A 46 4.62 -9.59 -5.64
C TYR A 46 5.63 -8.75 -6.43
N MET A 47 6.90 -9.15 -6.45
CA MET A 47 7.95 -8.40 -7.17
C MET A 47 7.75 -8.40 -8.67
N LEU A 48 7.33 -9.52 -9.26
CA LEU A 48 6.93 -9.59 -10.66
C LEU A 48 5.74 -8.69 -10.97
N GLY A 49 4.74 -8.68 -10.10
CA GLY A 49 3.61 -7.78 -10.23
C GLY A 49 4.02 -6.31 -10.26
N LYS A 50 5.00 -5.94 -9.44
CA LYS A 50 5.59 -4.58 -9.47
C LYS A 50 6.41 -4.33 -10.75
N LEU A 51 7.22 -5.30 -11.17
CA LEU A 51 8.02 -5.19 -12.37
C LEU A 51 7.13 -4.96 -13.60
N TYR A 52 6.05 -5.73 -13.74
CA TYR A 52 5.10 -5.57 -14.85
C TYR A 52 4.21 -4.33 -14.76
N GLN A 53 4.21 -3.61 -13.65
CA GLN A 53 3.56 -2.30 -13.51
C GLN A 53 4.52 -1.13 -13.75
N SER A 54 5.84 -1.38 -13.85
CA SER A 54 6.84 -0.34 -14.11
C SER A 54 6.80 0.11 -15.57
N ASP A 55 7.16 1.37 -15.83
CA ASP A 55 7.17 1.93 -17.20
C ASP A 55 8.15 1.19 -18.13
N SER A 56 9.22 0.62 -17.57
CA SER A 56 10.24 -0.11 -18.33
C SER A 56 9.78 -1.48 -18.83
N ASN A 57 8.77 -2.09 -18.21
CA ASN A 57 8.30 -3.45 -18.55
C ASN A 57 6.77 -3.57 -18.35
N LYS A 58 6.03 -2.57 -18.86
CA LYS A 58 4.60 -2.44 -18.60
C LYS A 58 3.77 -3.51 -19.30
N ASP A 59 3.33 -4.50 -18.52
CA ASP A 59 2.36 -5.52 -18.93
C ASP A 59 1.34 -5.75 -17.80
N LEU A 60 0.25 -4.98 -17.83
CA LEU A 60 -0.75 -5.01 -16.76
C LEU A 60 -1.52 -6.34 -16.70
N GLN A 61 -1.59 -7.09 -17.80
CA GLN A 61 -2.24 -8.42 -17.82
C GLN A 61 -1.36 -9.46 -17.10
N LYS A 62 -0.05 -9.46 -17.37
CA LYS A 62 0.88 -10.28 -16.62
C LYS A 62 0.92 -9.88 -15.15
N ALA A 63 0.92 -8.57 -14.83
CA ALA A 63 0.86 -8.08 -13.47
C ALA A 63 -0.38 -8.62 -12.73
N GLU A 64 -1.58 -8.47 -13.32
CA GLU A 64 -2.83 -8.96 -12.74
C GLU A 64 -2.74 -10.46 -12.46
N LYS A 65 -2.34 -11.26 -13.45
CA LYS A 65 -2.26 -12.73 -13.35
C LYS A 65 -1.33 -13.18 -12.23
N VAL A 66 -0.13 -12.62 -12.14
CA VAL A 66 0.85 -13.06 -11.13
C VAL A 66 0.46 -12.59 -9.73
N LEU A 67 -0.13 -11.40 -9.60
CA LEU A 67 -0.59 -10.87 -8.32
C LEU A 67 -1.82 -11.62 -7.79
N ILE A 68 -2.74 -12.07 -8.65
CA ILE A 68 -3.86 -12.94 -8.25
C ILE A 68 -3.32 -14.23 -7.66
N LYS A 69 -2.37 -14.90 -8.34
CA LYS A 69 -1.71 -16.10 -7.81
C LYS A 69 -1.06 -15.86 -6.45
N GLY A 70 -0.43 -14.68 -6.27
CA GLY A 70 0.17 -14.28 -4.99
C GLY A 70 -0.85 -13.99 -3.90
N ALA A 71 -1.97 -13.35 -4.23
CA ALA A 71 -3.05 -13.03 -3.30
C ALA A 71 -3.81 -14.29 -2.81
N GLU A 72 -3.80 -15.36 -3.60
CA GLU A 72 -4.34 -16.68 -3.22
C GLU A 72 -3.34 -17.52 -2.42
N ASN A 73 -2.11 -17.08 -2.30
CA ASN A 73 -1.07 -17.80 -1.59
C ASN A 73 -1.26 -17.69 -0.07
N ALA A 74 -1.55 -18.81 0.57
CA ALA A 74 -1.77 -18.87 2.03
C ALA A 74 -0.54 -18.46 2.87
N GLN A 75 0.64 -18.40 2.28
CA GLN A 75 1.86 -17.94 2.95
C GLN A 75 1.98 -16.41 2.99
N ASP A 76 1.26 -15.68 2.13
CA ASP A 76 1.21 -14.23 2.20
C ASP A 76 0.33 -13.79 3.38
N LYS A 77 0.98 -13.51 4.51
CA LYS A 77 0.33 -12.94 5.70
C LYS A 77 0.38 -11.40 5.73
N THR A 78 1.01 -10.79 4.74
CA THR A 78 1.28 -9.35 4.71
C THR A 78 0.28 -8.55 3.87
N GLY A 79 -0.49 -9.23 3.02
CA GLY A 79 -1.43 -8.59 2.10
C GLY A 79 -0.78 -7.77 0.98
N LEU A 80 0.51 -8.01 0.69
CA LEU A 80 1.23 -7.22 -0.32
C LEU A 80 0.71 -7.44 -1.74
N CYS A 81 0.34 -8.68 -2.08
CA CYS A 81 -0.21 -8.99 -3.39
C CYS A 81 -1.60 -8.39 -3.57
N GLU A 82 -2.45 -8.47 -2.56
CA GLU A 82 -3.77 -7.83 -2.56
C GLU A 82 -3.66 -6.30 -2.63
N TYR A 83 -2.75 -5.70 -1.88
CA TYR A 83 -2.49 -4.26 -1.95
C TYR A 83 -2.06 -3.83 -3.36
N SER A 84 -1.14 -4.59 -3.98
CA SER A 84 -0.70 -4.31 -5.35
C SER A 84 -1.81 -4.46 -6.37
N LEU A 85 -2.70 -5.46 -6.23
CA LEU A 85 -3.90 -5.60 -7.05
C LEU A 85 -4.85 -4.42 -6.86
N GLY A 86 -5.08 -4.01 -5.62
CA GLY A 86 -5.86 -2.82 -5.31
C GLY A 86 -5.33 -1.59 -6.04
N LYS A 87 -4.03 -1.35 -6.00
CA LYS A 87 -3.39 -0.25 -6.72
C LYS A 87 -3.49 -0.39 -8.24
N LEU A 88 -3.34 -1.61 -8.77
CA LEU A 88 -3.49 -1.88 -10.19
C LEU A 88 -4.90 -1.52 -10.67
N TYR A 89 -5.93 -1.95 -9.93
CA TYR A 89 -7.32 -1.65 -10.26
C TYR A 89 -7.67 -0.16 -10.08
N LEU A 90 -7.05 0.52 -9.10
CA LEU A 90 -7.17 1.99 -8.98
C LEU A 90 -6.65 2.71 -10.22
N SER A 91 -5.49 2.29 -10.75
CA SER A 91 -4.93 2.89 -11.96
C SER A 91 -5.76 2.65 -13.22
N GLN A 92 -6.68 1.68 -13.18
CA GLN A 92 -7.64 1.36 -14.23
C GLN A 92 -9.05 1.91 -13.94
N GLU A 93 -9.22 2.72 -12.89
CA GLU A 93 -10.51 3.26 -12.42
C GLU A 93 -11.57 2.19 -12.10
N ARG A 94 -11.12 0.97 -11.82
CA ARG A 94 -11.98 -0.18 -11.45
C ARG A 94 -12.17 -0.21 -9.93
N TYR A 95 -12.86 0.80 -9.40
CA TYR A 95 -12.90 1.11 -7.97
C TYR A 95 -13.48 0.01 -7.09
N ASP A 96 -14.54 -0.68 -7.52
CA ASP A 96 -15.13 -1.78 -6.74
C ASP A 96 -14.16 -2.96 -6.58
N LYS A 97 -13.43 -3.31 -7.64
CA LYS A 97 -12.40 -4.34 -7.55
C LYS A 97 -11.23 -3.89 -6.69
N ALA A 98 -10.83 -2.63 -6.82
CA ALA A 98 -9.78 -2.05 -5.98
C ALA A 98 -10.17 -2.12 -4.51
N ALA A 99 -11.39 -1.72 -4.14
CA ALA A 99 -11.90 -1.79 -2.78
C ALA A 99 -11.86 -3.23 -2.24
N SER A 100 -12.38 -4.20 -3.00
CA SER A 100 -12.40 -5.61 -2.60
C SER A 100 -11.01 -6.18 -2.27
N TYR A 101 -10.01 -5.90 -3.12
CA TYR A 101 -8.63 -6.37 -2.84
C TYR A 101 -7.95 -5.59 -1.72
N LEU A 102 -8.21 -4.29 -1.60
CA LEU A 102 -7.70 -3.50 -0.48
C LEU A 102 -8.29 -3.95 0.86
N GLU A 103 -9.58 -4.30 0.93
CA GLU A 103 -10.21 -4.87 2.13
C GLU A 103 -9.55 -6.19 2.55
N ARG A 104 -9.27 -7.09 1.60
CA ARG A 104 -8.53 -8.32 1.87
C ARG A 104 -7.13 -8.05 2.41
N SER A 105 -6.47 -7.02 1.90
CA SER A 105 -5.15 -6.59 2.38
C SER A 105 -5.23 -5.97 3.79
N VAL A 106 -6.26 -5.16 4.07
CA VAL A 106 -6.53 -4.61 5.42
C VAL A 106 -6.79 -5.73 6.44
N ALA A 107 -7.50 -6.79 6.03
CA ALA A 107 -7.71 -7.96 6.90
C ALA A 107 -6.42 -8.69 7.29
N LYS A 108 -5.32 -8.46 6.56
CA LYS A 108 -3.95 -8.91 6.88
C LYS A 108 -3.11 -7.82 7.58
N ASP A 109 -3.75 -6.80 8.14
CA ASP A 109 -3.15 -5.68 8.86
C ASP A 109 -2.16 -4.84 8.02
N ASN A 110 -2.45 -4.66 6.73
CA ASN A 110 -1.63 -3.85 5.84
C ASN A 110 -1.98 -2.36 5.96
N TYR A 111 -1.07 -1.58 6.55
CA TYR A 111 -1.22 -0.13 6.72
C TYR A 111 -1.51 0.60 5.41
N TYR A 112 -0.73 0.32 4.36
CA TYR A 112 -0.86 1.01 3.07
C TYR A 112 -2.22 0.75 2.42
N ALA A 113 -2.76 -0.44 2.60
CA ALA A 113 -4.09 -0.79 2.12
C ALA A 113 -5.17 -0.02 2.89
N ALA A 114 -5.07 0.05 4.23
CA ALA A 114 -6.02 0.80 5.05
C ALA A 114 -6.05 2.28 4.68
N TYR A 115 -4.88 2.91 4.54
CA TYR A 115 -4.77 4.29 4.10
C TYR A 115 -5.35 4.52 2.71
N THR A 116 -5.00 3.64 1.75
CA THR A 116 -5.46 3.74 0.36
C THR A 116 -6.96 3.54 0.25
N LEU A 117 -7.50 2.58 1.00
CA LEU A 117 -8.93 2.30 1.04
C LEU A 117 -9.72 3.46 1.65
N GLY A 118 -9.23 4.05 2.73
CA GLY A 118 -9.84 5.26 3.31
C GLY A 118 -9.89 6.42 2.33
N LYS A 119 -8.82 6.62 1.54
CA LYS A 119 -8.83 7.59 0.44
C LYS A 119 -9.88 7.26 -0.62
N LEU A 120 -9.94 6.01 -1.04
CA LEU A 120 -10.86 5.54 -2.08
C LEU A 120 -12.32 5.79 -1.67
N TYR A 121 -12.68 5.44 -0.43
CA TYR A 121 -14.02 5.70 0.08
C TYR A 121 -14.35 7.20 0.16
N GLN A 122 -13.39 8.02 0.55
CA GLN A 122 -13.58 9.46 0.61
C GLN A 122 -13.73 10.09 -0.78
N GLU A 123 -12.84 9.74 -1.73
CA GLU A 123 -12.66 10.47 -2.98
C GLU A 123 -13.56 9.97 -4.11
N GLN A 124 -13.87 8.66 -4.14
CA GLN A 124 -14.60 8.05 -5.25
C GLN A 124 -16.02 7.62 -4.86
N PHE A 125 -16.18 7.05 -3.66
CA PHE A 125 -17.50 6.59 -3.20
C PHE A 125 -18.27 7.63 -2.39
N ASN A 126 -17.61 8.73 -1.96
CA ASN A 126 -18.18 9.72 -1.03
C ASN A 126 -18.73 9.10 0.26
N ASP A 127 -18.21 7.93 0.66
CA ASP A 127 -18.57 7.27 1.91
C ASP A 127 -17.61 7.69 3.02
N ASN A 128 -18.01 8.78 3.69
CA ASN A 128 -17.19 9.33 4.76
C ASN A 128 -17.12 8.43 6.00
N ALA A 129 -18.11 7.58 6.23
CA ALA A 129 -18.11 6.67 7.38
C ALA A 129 -17.08 5.54 7.18
N LEU A 130 -17.05 4.94 6.00
CA LEU A 130 -16.03 3.96 5.67
C LEU A 130 -14.64 4.59 5.53
N ALA A 131 -14.56 5.81 4.99
CA ALA A 131 -13.31 6.57 4.94
C ALA A 131 -12.74 6.81 6.34
N GLU A 132 -13.56 7.28 7.30
CA GLU A 132 -13.18 7.48 8.70
C GLU A 132 -12.67 6.18 9.32
N LYS A 133 -13.41 5.08 9.19
CA LYS A 133 -13.06 3.76 9.72
C LYS A 133 -11.66 3.32 9.26
N HIS A 134 -11.39 3.37 7.96
CA HIS A 134 -10.13 2.88 7.42
C HIS A 134 -8.96 3.84 7.66
N LEU A 135 -9.20 5.16 7.61
CA LEU A 135 -8.17 6.16 7.96
C LEU A 135 -7.82 6.10 9.45
N MET A 136 -8.80 5.82 10.33
CA MET A 136 -8.55 5.62 11.76
C MET A 136 -7.67 4.39 12.00
N HIS A 137 -8.00 3.26 11.37
CA HIS A 137 -7.16 2.05 11.42
C HIS A 137 -5.73 2.37 10.98
N ALA A 138 -5.55 3.08 9.86
CA ALA A 138 -4.23 3.47 9.38
C ALA A 138 -3.51 4.43 10.33
N ALA A 139 -4.20 5.42 10.91
CA ALA A 139 -3.61 6.41 11.82
C ALA A 139 -3.15 5.80 13.16
N GLU A 140 -3.80 4.71 13.59
CA GLU A 140 -3.43 3.95 14.79
C GLU A 140 -2.30 2.94 14.51
N HIS A 141 -2.05 2.60 13.24
CA HIS A 141 -1.06 1.61 12.88
C HIS A 141 0.37 2.08 13.20
N LYS A 142 1.22 1.17 13.65
CA LYS A 142 2.64 1.44 13.95
C LYS A 142 3.43 1.98 12.76
N ASP A 143 3.04 1.59 11.54
CA ASP A 143 3.71 1.99 10.29
C ASP A 143 3.27 3.38 9.79
N ASP A 144 2.34 4.08 10.47
CA ASP A 144 2.07 5.50 10.22
C ASP A 144 3.17 6.38 10.84
N VAL A 145 4.41 6.08 10.50
CA VAL A 145 5.61 6.70 11.09
C VAL A 145 5.66 8.21 10.83
N MET A 146 5.18 8.65 9.67
CA MET A 146 5.17 10.07 9.27
C MET A 146 3.85 10.78 9.55
N GLY A 147 2.92 10.15 10.25
CA GLY A 147 1.63 10.74 10.60
C GLY A 147 0.74 11.08 9.40
N ILE A 148 0.93 10.42 8.25
CA ILE A 148 0.21 10.74 7.00
C ILE A 148 -1.27 10.41 7.12
N ALA A 149 -1.59 9.24 7.69
CA ALA A 149 -2.98 8.83 7.88
C ALA A 149 -3.65 9.69 8.97
N ALA A 150 -2.95 9.99 10.05
CA ALA A 150 -3.45 10.91 11.08
C ALA A 150 -3.75 12.30 10.50
N TYR A 151 -2.83 12.87 9.71
CA TYR A 151 -3.08 14.15 9.04
C TYR A 151 -4.31 14.11 8.14
N ARG A 152 -4.47 13.04 7.33
CA ARG A 152 -5.62 12.91 6.44
C ARG A 152 -6.93 12.78 7.21
N LEU A 153 -6.93 12.04 8.31
CA LEU A 153 -8.09 11.89 9.17
C LEU A 153 -8.45 13.23 9.84
N GLY A 154 -7.46 14.03 10.25
CA GLY A 154 -7.68 15.40 10.72
C GLY A 154 -8.35 16.27 9.66
N LYS A 155 -7.96 16.17 8.39
CA LYS A 155 -8.63 16.86 7.28
C LYS A 155 -10.08 16.39 7.08
N LEU A 156 -10.34 15.09 7.21
CA LEU A 156 -11.69 14.54 7.14
C LEU A 156 -12.59 15.13 8.23
N TYR A 157 -12.13 15.15 9.49
CA TYR A 157 -12.90 15.77 10.57
C TYR A 157 -13.09 17.29 10.39
N LEU A 158 -12.13 17.98 9.79
CA LEU A 158 -12.28 19.38 9.47
C LEU A 158 -13.40 19.61 8.42
N SER A 159 -13.56 18.70 7.44
CA SER A 159 -14.67 18.77 6.49
C SER A 159 -16.03 18.53 7.14
N PHE A 160 -16.09 17.82 8.27
CA PHE A 160 -17.28 17.65 9.12
C PHE A 160 -17.50 18.83 10.09
N GLN A 161 -16.66 19.86 10.03
CA GLN A 161 -16.64 20.99 10.97
C GLN A 161 -16.35 20.58 12.43
N ASP A 162 -15.88 19.34 12.65
CA ASP A 162 -15.41 18.87 13.97
C ASP A 162 -13.96 19.32 14.21
N LYS A 163 -13.81 20.61 14.53
CA LYS A 163 -12.49 21.20 14.81
C LYS A 163 -11.77 20.51 15.97
N ARG A 164 -12.52 19.99 16.96
CA ARG A 164 -11.92 19.33 18.12
C ARG A 164 -11.21 18.02 17.73
N LYS A 165 -11.91 17.14 17.02
CA LYS A 165 -11.30 15.92 16.52
C LYS A 165 -10.22 16.22 15.47
N ALA A 166 -10.45 17.19 14.59
CA ALA A 166 -9.45 17.60 13.61
C ALA A 166 -8.14 18.00 14.29
N LEU A 167 -8.20 18.85 15.34
CA LEU A 167 -7.02 19.25 16.10
C LEU A 167 -6.32 18.07 16.76
N GLN A 168 -7.06 17.15 17.35
CA GLN A 168 -6.51 15.95 17.98
C GLN A 168 -5.66 15.13 17.00
N TYR A 169 -6.17 14.91 15.77
CA TYR A 169 -5.44 14.13 14.77
C TYR A 169 -4.33 14.92 14.08
N PHE A 170 -4.44 16.25 13.97
CA PHE A 170 -3.32 17.07 13.51
C PHE A 170 -2.17 17.09 14.53
N ILE A 171 -2.47 17.14 15.84
CA ILE A 171 -1.44 16.98 16.88
C ILE A 171 -0.81 15.60 16.79
N LYS A 172 -1.60 14.53 16.66
CA LYS A 172 -1.07 13.17 16.47
C LYS A 172 -0.15 13.05 15.25
N ALA A 173 -0.46 13.75 14.16
CA ALA A 173 0.42 13.83 13.00
C ALA A 173 1.69 14.63 13.32
N ALA A 174 1.55 15.78 14.01
CA ALA A 174 2.66 16.64 14.42
C ALA A 174 3.66 15.90 15.33
N ASP A 175 3.18 15.07 16.26
CA ASP A 175 3.99 14.23 17.15
C ASP A 175 4.84 13.18 16.39
N LYS A 176 4.52 12.95 15.11
CA LYS A 176 5.27 12.12 14.16
C LYS A 176 6.05 12.95 13.13
N ASP A 177 6.41 14.19 13.48
CA ASP A 177 7.15 15.14 12.65
C ASP A 177 6.47 15.49 11.32
N ASN A 178 5.14 15.35 11.23
CA ASN A 178 4.37 15.76 10.06
C ASN A 178 4.21 17.29 10.02
N THR A 179 4.95 17.94 9.15
CA THR A 179 4.94 19.41 9.03
C THR A 179 3.58 19.99 8.66
N TYR A 180 2.80 19.28 7.85
CA TYR A 180 1.41 19.68 7.53
C TYR A 180 0.49 19.56 8.73
N GLY A 181 0.68 18.53 9.56
CA GLY A 181 -0.02 18.38 10.84
C GLY A 181 0.28 19.50 11.80
N MET A 182 1.57 19.85 11.95
CA MET A 182 2.00 20.99 12.78
C MET A 182 1.35 22.31 12.35
N TYR A 183 1.40 22.60 11.05
CA TYR A 183 0.80 23.80 10.49
C TYR A 183 -0.73 23.85 10.71
N ALA A 184 -1.42 22.73 10.42
CA ALA A 184 -2.87 22.66 10.56
C ALA A 184 -3.33 22.78 12.01
N ALA A 185 -2.62 22.14 12.95
CA ALA A 185 -2.89 22.28 14.39
C ALA A 185 -2.68 23.73 14.84
N GLY A 186 -1.56 24.35 14.47
CA GLY A 186 -1.26 25.75 14.81
C GLY A 186 -2.33 26.72 14.31
N LYS A 187 -2.83 26.52 13.07
CA LYS A 187 -3.91 27.34 12.50
C LYS A 187 -5.20 27.25 13.33
N ILE A 188 -5.64 26.02 13.68
CA ILE A 188 -6.85 25.87 14.51
C ILE A 188 -6.69 26.53 15.87
N LEU A 189 -5.53 26.41 16.50
CA LEU A 189 -5.27 27.01 17.82
C LEU A 189 -5.25 28.56 17.77
N LEU A 190 -4.77 29.15 16.68
CA LEU A 190 -4.79 30.60 16.49
C LEU A 190 -6.21 31.12 16.24
N ASP A 191 -7.01 30.42 15.42
CA ASP A 191 -8.38 30.77 15.09
C ASP A 191 -9.35 30.62 16.30
N SER A 192 -8.89 30.00 17.38
CA SER A 192 -9.68 29.74 18.60
C SER A 192 -9.45 30.78 19.71
N ARG A 193 -8.58 31.75 19.43
CA ARG A 193 -8.31 32.92 20.32
C ARG A 193 -9.18 34.10 19.92
#